data_e9f61482efd7914dee5f14770c2695dd
#
_entry.id   e9f61482efd7914dee5f14770c2695dd
#
_cell.length_a   1.000
_cell.length_b   1.000
_cell.length_c   1.000
_cell.angle_alpha   90.00
_cell.angle_beta   90.00
_cell.angle_gamma   90.00
#
_symmetry.space_group_name_H-M   'P 1'
#
loop_
_entity.id
_entity.type
_entity.pdbx_description
1 polymer ?
#
loop_
_entity_poly.entity_id
_entity_poly.type
_entity_poly.pdbx_seq_one_letter_code
_entity_poly.pdbx_strand_id
1 'polypeptide(L)'
;MPEGDTVYRAAKNLDAALHGQTLTKSDFRVPAFATVDLSGQVVDDVVSRGKHLLHHIGDVTLHTHLKMEGSWHLYKHGTKWKRPAYQARVVLETAEWVAVGFDLGIVELVPRDDDDSIVDYLGPDLLGPDWNAARALENLTADPEREVGLALLDQRVLAGVGNVYRNELCYLRGVLPTRPIGEVDHPEKMIDLAHRLIVANKDRVDRTTTGTLRGTTDWVYGRAGKPCLRCGTKIKRGMLGESDLELRDTYWCPVCQT
;
A
#
# COMPACT_ATOMS: atom_id res chain seq x y z
N MET A 1 7.37 5.25 -0.06
CA MET A 1 6.60 4.31 -0.94
C MET A 1 5.28 3.99 -0.26
N PRO A 2 4.15 4.24 -0.91
CA PRO A 2 2.84 3.84 -0.39
C PRO A 2 2.71 2.32 -0.27
N GLU A 3 2.28 1.84 0.91
CA GLU A 3 1.91 0.45 1.16
C GLU A 3 0.52 0.42 1.80
N GLY A 4 0.01 -0.73 2.21
CA GLY A 4 -1.37 -0.86 2.68
C GLY A 4 -1.77 0.14 3.77
N ASP A 5 -0.89 0.43 4.73
CA ASP A 5 -1.09 1.44 5.78
C ASP A 5 -1.31 2.86 5.20
N THR A 6 -0.50 3.22 4.19
CA THR A 6 -0.60 4.53 3.54
C THR A 6 -1.90 4.66 2.74
N VAL A 7 -2.27 3.59 2.02
CA VAL A 7 -3.48 3.54 1.20
C VAL A 7 -4.73 3.55 2.09
N TYR A 8 -4.73 2.75 3.17
CA TYR A 8 -5.80 2.76 4.17
C TYR A 8 -6.04 4.15 4.75
N ARG A 9 -4.96 4.84 5.16
CA ARG A 9 -5.09 6.20 5.71
C ARG A 9 -5.59 7.19 4.67
N ALA A 10 -5.18 7.06 3.40
CA ALA A 10 -5.71 7.89 2.31
C ALA A 10 -7.21 7.65 2.12
N ALA A 11 -7.65 6.38 2.06
CA ALA A 11 -9.06 6.02 1.98
C ALA A 11 -9.87 6.62 3.13
N LYS A 12 -9.44 6.39 4.37
CA LYS A 12 -10.09 6.91 5.58
C LYS A 12 -10.28 8.43 5.56
N ASN A 13 -9.24 9.17 5.12
CA ASN A 13 -9.31 10.63 5.06
C ASN A 13 -10.23 11.12 3.94
N LEU A 14 -10.20 10.46 2.78
CA LEU A 14 -11.06 10.76 1.66
C LEU A 14 -12.52 10.43 2.00
N ASP A 15 -12.77 9.28 2.60
CA ASP A 15 -14.10 8.89 3.06
C ASP A 15 -14.67 9.91 4.05
N ALA A 16 -13.90 10.30 5.06
CA ALA A 16 -14.33 11.31 6.04
C ALA A 16 -14.69 12.67 5.41
N ALA A 17 -14.15 13.00 4.23
CA ALA A 17 -14.41 14.26 3.55
C ALA A 17 -15.52 14.16 2.49
N LEU A 18 -15.67 12.99 1.87
CA LEU A 18 -16.49 12.83 0.67
C LEU A 18 -17.75 11.97 0.89
N HIS A 19 -17.77 11.08 1.89
CA HIS A 19 -18.87 10.15 2.15
C HIS A 19 -20.22 10.88 2.25
N GLY A 20 -21.18 10.41 1.50
CA GLY A 20 -22.54 10.97 1.42
C GLY A 20 -22.62 12.35 0.74
N GLN A 21 -21.50 12.88 0.21
CA GLN A 21 -21.49 14.17 -0.45
C GLN A 21 -21.78 14.03 -1.94
N THR A 22 -22.54 14.98 -2.49
CA THR A 22 -22.74 15.10 -3.93
C THR A 22 -21.56 15.80 -4.57
N LEU A 23 -21.02 15.23 -5.66
CA LEU A 23 -19.99 15.87 -6.46
C LEU A 23 -20.58 17.10 -7.17
N THR A 24 -19.98 18.26 -6.96
CA THR A 24 -20.30 19.50 -7.70
C THR A 24 -19.49 19.59 -8.99
N LYS A 25 -18.34 18.86 -9.05
CA LYS A 25 -17.49 18.76 -10.23
C LYS A 25 -16.64 17.51 -10.16
N SER A 26 -16.39 16.90 -11.32
CA SER A 26 -15.34 15.91 -11.54
C SER A 26 -14.48 16.33 -12.73
N ASP A 27 -13.15 16.09 -12.65
CA ASP A 27 -12.19 16.42 -13.72
C ASP A 27 -11.17 15.30 -13.80
N PHE A 28 -11.27 14.48 -14.84
CA PHE A 28 -10.36 13.37 -15.11
C PHE A 28 -9.32 13.81 -16.14
N ARG A 29 -8.07 13.94 -15.71
CA ARG A 29 -6.95 14.39 -16.53
C ARG A 29 -6.12 13.23 -17.08
N VAL A 30 -6.79 12.14 -17.37
CA VAL A 30 -6.26 10.96 -18.07
C VAL A 30 -7.04 10.79 -19.37
N PRO A 31 -6.37 10.51 -20.51
CA PRO A 31 -7.02 10.51 -21.82
C PRO A 31 -8.26 9.61 -21.90
N ALA A 32 -8.21 8.43 -21.29
CA ALA A 32 -9.28 7.44 -21.34
C ALA A 32 -10.62 7.95 -20.74
N PHE A 33 -10.56 8.90 -19.81
CA PHE A 33 -11.74 9.37 -19.06
C PHE A 33 -11.94 10.89 -19.11
N ALA A 34 -11.22 11.59 -19.99
CA ALA A 34 -11.22 13.06 -20.05
C ALA A 34 -12.60 13.69 -20.34
N THR A 35 -13.56 12.92 -20.86
CA THR A 35 -14.91 13.39 -21.16
C THR A 35 -15.95 12.91 -20.16
N VAL A 36 -15.54 12.12 -19.15
CA VAL A 36 -16.45 11.62 -18.13
C VAL A 36 -16.76 12.72 -17.13
N ASP A 37 -18.04 12.90 -16.84
CA ASP A 37 -18.53 13.83 -15.81
C ASP A 37 -19.39 13.06 -14.80
N LEU A 38 -18.98 13.06 -13.55
CA LEU A 38 -19.69 12.47 -12.41
C LEU A 38 -20.36 13.54 -11.54
N SER A 39 -20.48 14.78 -12.02
CA SER A 39 -21.18 15.86 -11.30
C SER A 39 -22.62 15.46 -11.04
N GLY A 40 -23.12 15.73 -9.84
CA GLY A 40 -24.45 15.34 -9.40
C GLY A 40 -24.54 13.94 -8.79
N GLN A 41 -23.50 13.09 -8.93
CA GLN A 41 -23.47 11.78 -8.30
C GLN A 41 -23.04 11.91 -6.81
N VAL A 42 -23.53 10.99 -6.00
CA VAL A 42 -23.16 10.89 -4.57
C VAL A 42 -21.95 9.98 -4.43
N VAL A 43 -21.01 10.37 -3.58
CA VAL A 43 -19.91 9.48 -3.13
C VAL A 43 -20.46 8.63 -1.99
N ASP A 44 -20.68 7.35 -2.23
CA ASP A 44 -21.23 6.43 -1.23
C ASP A 44 -20.20 6.15 -0.14
N ASP A 45 -18.98 5.80 -0.52
CA ASP A 45 -17.85 5.63 0.36
C ASP A 45 -16.50 5.66 -0.40
N VAL A 46 -15.41 5.66 0.36
CA VAL A 46 -14.05 5.48 -0.17
C VAL A 46 -13.32 4.44 0.68
N VAL A 47 -12.99 3.30 0.08
CA VAL A 47 -12.36 2.18 0.77
C VAL A 47 -10.99 1.83 0.19
N SER A 48 -10.18 1.16 1.00
CA SER A 48 -8.94 0.52 0.54
C SER A 48 -9.10 -0.99 0.52
N ARG A 49 -8.48 -1.62 -0.49
CA ARG A 49 -8.30 -3.07 -0.57
C ARG A 49 -6.84 -3.34 -0.94
N GLY A 50 -6.05 -3.83 0.01
CA GLY A 50 -4.60 -3.93 -0.14
C GLY A 50 -3.97 -2.57 -0.43
N LYS A 51 -3.54 -2.36 -1.67
CA LYS A 51 -2.94 -1.09 -2.12
C LYS A 51 -3.81 -0.34 -3.13
N HIS A 52 -5.05 -0.80 -3.34
CA HIS A 52 -6.03 -0.19 -4.22
C HIS A 52 -6.93 0.77 -3.41
N LEU A 53 -7.31 1.87 -4.03
CA LEU A 53 -8.30 2.82 -3.54
C LEU A 53 -9.52 2.73 -4.45
N LEU A 54 -10.67 2.46 -3.87
CA LEU A 54 -11.95 2.37 -4.54
C LEU A 54 -12.84 3.49 -4.01
N HIS A 55 -13.28 4.37 -4.91
CA HIS A 55 -14.22 5.44 -4.60
C HIS A 55 -15.55 5.04 -5.25
N HIS A 56 -16.52 4.72 -4.46
CA HIS A 56 -17.84 4.32 -4.90
C HIS A 56 -18.70 5.58 -5.12
N ILE A 57 -19.08 5.84 -6.39
CA ILE A 57 -19.74 7.09 -6.80
C ILE A 57 -20.93 6.73 -7.68
N GLY A 58 -22.14 6.72 -7.13
CA GLY A 58 -23.34 6.27 -7.85
C GLY A 58 -23.14 4.87 -8.42
N ASP A 59 -23.33 4.71 -9.73
CA ASP A 59 -23.23 3.42 -10.42
C ASP A 59 -21.81 3.06 -10.89
N VAL A 60 -20.79 3.84 -10.50
CA VAL A 60 -19.40 3.60 -10.90
C VAL A 60 -18.46 3.53 -9.70
N THR A 61 -17.40 2.77 -9.85
CA THR A 61 -16.24 2.76 -8.95
C THR A 61 -15.08 3.42 -9.65
N LEU A 62 -14.55 4.52 -9.06
CA LEU A 62 -13.27 5.08 -9.45
C LEU A 62 -12.18 4.31 -8.72
N HIS A 63 -11.48 3.45 -9.44
CA HIS A 63 -10.29 2.76 -8.97
C HIS A 63 -9.05 3.59 -9.18
N THR A 64 -8.25 3.76 -8.12
CA THR A 64 -6.94 4.40 -8.22
C THR A 64 -5.87 3.61 -7.48
N HIS A 65 -4.63 3.68 -7.99
CA HIS A 65 -3.47 3.09 -7.32
C HIS A 65 -2.33 4.11 -7.25
N LEU A 66 -1.78 4.30 -6.05
CA LEU A 66 -0.77 5.32 -5.80
C LEU A 66 0.58 4.98 -6.45
N LYS A 67 0.92 3.69 -6.65
CA LYS A 67 2.24 3.23 -7.11
C LYS A 67 3.36 3.86 -6.24
N MET A 68 4.38 4.47 -6.87
CA MET A 68 5.54 5.05 -6.16
C MET A 68 5.34 6.51 -5.76
N GLU A 69 4.73 7.32 -6.62
CA GLU A 69 4.71 8.79 -6.54
C GLU A 69 3.31 9.37 -6.29
N GLY A 70 2.28 8.55 -6.46
CA GLY A 70 0.89 8.98 -6.35
C GLY A 70 0.49 9.37 -4.94
N SER A 71 -0.40 10.33 -4.84
CA SER A 71 -0.97 10.76 -3.57
C SER A 71 -2.33 11.43 -3.77
N TRP A 72 -3.22 11.30 -2.78
CA TRP A 72 -4.45 12.06 -2.68
C TRP A 72 -4.30 13.18 -1.64
N HIS A 73 -4.78 14.37 -1.97
CA HIS A 73 -4.77 15.53 -1.11
C HIS A 73 -6.15 16.16 -1.03
N LEU A 74 -6.54 16.60 0.16
CA LEU A 74 -7.77 17.31 0.44
C LEU A 74 -7.50 18.79 0.65
N TYR A 75 -8.31 19.64 0.01
CA TYR A 75 -8.22 21.09 0.12
C TYR A 75 -9.62 21.69 0.37
N LYS A 76 -9.67 22.83 1.04
CA LYS A 76 -10.85 23.69 0.99
C LYS A 76 -10.83 24.50 -0.31
N HIS A 77 -12.00 24.87 -0.80
CA HIS A 77 -12.12 25.71 -2.00
C HIS A 77 -11.28 26.98 -1.89
N GLY A 78 -10.67 27.39 -3.01
CA GLY A 78 -9.77 28.54 -3.08
C GLY A 78 -8.37 28.31 -2.48
N THR A 79 -8.09 27.15 -1.90
CA THR A 79 -6.76 26.85 -1.36
C THR A 79 -5.81 26.46 -2.50
N LYS A 80 -4.60 27.05 -2.49
CA LYS A 80 -3.54 26.68 -3.44
C LYS A 80 -3.07 25.23 -3.20
N TRP A 81 -3.01 24.46 -4.27
CA TRP A 81 -2.51 23.08 -4.22
C TRP A 81 -1.02 23.04 -3.86
N LYS A 82 -0.62 22.08 -3.05
CA LYS A 82 0.77 21.86 -2.63
C LYS A 82 1.65 21.32 -3.76
N ARG A 83 1.04 20.64 -4.75
CA ARG A 83 1.72 20.08 -5.92
C ARG A 83 1.31 20.82 -7.19
N PRO A 84 2.16 20.81 -8.24
CA PRO A 84 1.84 21.44 -9.53
C PRO A 84 0.57 20.89 -10.16
N ALA A 85 -0.24 21.75 -10.77
CA ALA A 85 -1.53 21.36 -11.36
C ALA A 85 -1.40 20.33 -12.51
N TYR A 86 -0.27 20.30 -13.22
CA TYR A 86 -0.04 19.33 -14.30
C TYR A 86 0.15 17.89 -13.79
N GLN A 87 0.45 17.71 -12.51
CA GLN A 87 0.54 16.39 -11.86
C GLN A 87 -0.82 15.84 -11.45
N ALA A 88 -1.87 16.67 -11.39
CA ALA A 88 -3.22 16.20 -11.07
C ALA A 88 -3.72 15.26 -12.17
N ARG A 89 -4.26 14.11 -11.76
CA ARG A 89 -4.87 13.09 -12.63
C ARG A 89 -6.38 13.04 -12.45
N VAL A 90 -6.86 13.30 -11.23
CA VAL A 90 -8.28 13.32 -10.89
C VAL A 90 -8.52 14.49 -9.93
N VAL A 91 -9.60 15.24 -10.15
CA VAL A 91 -10.11 16.25 -9.20
C VAL A 91 -11.59 15.98 -8.97
N LEU A 92 -11.95 15.78 -7.72
CA LEU A 92 -13.35 15.62 -7.29
C LEU A 92 -13.66 16.77 -6.34
N GLU A 93 -14.75 17.52 -6.65
CA GLU A 93 -15.18 18.64 -5.82
C GLU A 93 -16.56 18.35 -5.24
N THR A 94 -16.75 18.64 -3.96
CA THR A 94 -18.04 18.69 -3.28
C THR A 94 -18.33 20.14 -2.86
N ALA A 95 -19.41 20.42 -2.16
CA ALA A 95 -19.69 21.75 -1.65
C ALA A 95 -18.58 22.28 -0.70
N GLU A 96 -17.89 21.37 0.02
CA GLU A 96 -16.90 21.76 1.03
C GLU A 96 -15.44 21.43 0.67
N TRP A 97 -15.21 20.40 -0.13
CA TRP A 97 -13.88 19.85 -0.34
C TRP A 97 -13.50 19.76 -1.81
N VAL A 98 -12.21 19.87 -2.05
CA VAL A 98 -11.55 19.55 -3.32
C VAL A 98 -10.56 18.43 -3.05
N ALA A 99 -10.86 17.22 -3.50
CA ALA A 99 -9.98 16.08 -3.45
C ALA A 99 -9.18 15.99 -4.76
N VAL A 100 -7.85 15.97 -4.67
CA VAL A 100 -6.97 15.95 -5.83
C VAL A 100 -6.03 14.75 -5.77
N GLY A 101 -6.13 13.87 -6.76
CA GLY A 101 -5.23 12.76 -6.99
C GLY A 101 -4.07 13.17 -7.88
N PHE A 102 -2.86 13.22 -7.33
CA PHE A 102 -1.64 13.59 -8.04
C PHE A 102 -0.83 12.36 -8.41
N ASP A 103 -0.25 12.34 -9.61
CA ASP A 103 0.66 11.31 -10.12
C ASP A 103 0.17 9.87 -9.86
N LEU A 104 -1.15 9.67 -9.91
CA LEU A 104 -1.76 8.35 -9.74
C LEU A 104 -1.25 7.42 -10.85
N GLY A 105 -0.74 6.26 -10.45
CA GLY A 105 -0.19 5.30 -11.40
C GLY A 105 -1.26 4.48 -12.12
N ILE A 106 -2.46 4.37 -11.54
CA ILE A 106 -3.68 3.80 -12.16
C ILE A 106 -4.83 4.75 -11.87
N VAL A 107 -5.65 5.00 -12.89
CA VAL A 107 -6.95 5.67 -12.81
C VAL A 107 -7.88 4.91 -13.77
N GLU A 108 -8.89 4.27 -13.23
CA GLU A 108 -9.87 3.47 -13.96
C GLU A 108 -11.27 3.76 -13.44
N LEU A 109 -12.24 3.72 -14.33
CA LEU A 109 -13.67 3.76 -13.99
C LEU A 109 -14.26 2.44 -14.43
N VAL A 110 -14.89 1.74 -13.50
CA VAL A 110 -15.58 0.48 -13.74
C VAL A 110 -17.02 0.57 -13.25
N PRO A 111 -17.97 -0.18 -13.84
CA PRO A 111 -19.30 -0.32 -13.28
C PRO A 111 -19.22 -0.78 -11.82
N ARG A 112 -20.09 -0.28 -10.96
CA ARG A 112 -20.11 -0.64 -9.54
C ARG A 112 -20.27 -2.14 -9.31
N ASP A 113 -21.06 -2.80 -10.13
CA ASP A 113 -21.33 -4.24 -10.04
C ASP A 113 -20.13 -5.11 -10.46
N ASP A 114 -19.12 -4.51 -11.09
CA ASP A 114 -17.92 -5.20 -11.60
C ASP A 114 -16.65 -4.87 -10.77
N ASP A 115 -16.76 -4.09 -9.69
CA ASP A 115 -15.59 -3.57 -8.97
C ASP A 115 -14.82 -4.65 -8.18
N ASP A 116 -15.47 -5.74 -7.80
CA ASP A 116 -14.80 -6.92 -7.24
C ASP A 116 -13.70 -7.45 -8.16
N SER A 117 -13.87 -7.35 -9.49
CA SER A 117 -12.89 -7.81 -10.48
C SER A 117 -11.53 -7.12 -10.37
N ILE A 118 -11.49 -5.93 -9.78
CA ILE A 118 -10.25 -5.16 -9.55
C ILE A 118 -9.38 -5.82 -8.47
N VAL A 119 -10.00 -6.49 -7.50
CA VAL A 119 -9.39 -6.91 -6.24
C VAL A 119 -9.57 -8.39 -5.91
N ASP A 120 -10.32 -9.15 -6.71
CA ASP A 120 -10.62 -10.57 -6.49
C ASP A 120 -9.38 -11.47 -6.52
N TYR A 121 -8.30 -11.04 -7.21
CA TYR A 121 -7.03 -11.75 -7.22
C TYR A 121 -6.24 -11.61 -5.90
N LEU A 122 -6.61 -10.68 -5.01
CA LEU A 122 -5.89 -10.43 -3.78
C LEU A 122 -6.07 -11.57 -2.78
N GLY A 123 -4.98 -11.91 -2.11
CA GLY A 123 -5.06 -12.68 -0.87
C GLY A 123 -5.67 -11.86 0.28
N PRO A 124 -5.77 -12.44 1.49
CA PRO A 124 -6.32 -11.75 2.64
C PRO A 124 -5.69 -10.38 2.85
N ASP A 125 -6.53 -9.33 2.93
CA ASP A 125 -6.06 -7.97 3.16
C ASP A 125 -5.75 -7.75 4.65
N LEU A 126 -4.51 -7.36 4.94
CA LEU A 126 -4.04 -7.09 6.30
C LEU A 126 -4.84 -6.01 7.06
N LEU A 127 -5.53 -5.12 6.35
CA LEU A 127 -6.38 -4.07 6.92
C LEU A 127 -7.84 -4.20 6.51
N GLY A 128 -8.18 -5.26 5.76
CA GLY A 128 -9.53 -5.56 5.34
C GLY A 128 -10.40 -6.14 6.45
N PRO A 129 -11.72 -6.01 6.34
CA PRO A 129 -12.66 -6.58 7.29
C PRO A 129 -12.67 -8.11 7.28
N ASP A 130 -12.19 -8.71 6.21
CA ASP A 130 -12.12 -10.15 5.91
C ASP A 130 -10.73 -10.74 6.21
N TRP A 131 -9.90 -10.06 7.01
CA TRP A 131 -8.58 -10.56 7.38
C TRP A 131 -8.62 -11.99 7.90
N ASN A 132 -7.85 -12.87 7.28
CA ASN A 132 -7.79 -14.30 7.61
C ASN A 132 -6.32 -14.78 7.66
N ALA A 133 -5.78 -14.87 8.87
CA ALA A 133 -4.38 -15.28 9.08
C ALA A 133 -4.11 -16.73 8.64
N ALA A 134 -5.07 -17.65 8.78
CA ALA A 134 -4.91 -19.03 8.37
C ALA A 134 -4.81 -19.13 6.84
N ARG A 135 -5.65 -18.41 6.10
CA ARG A 135 -5.59 -18.35 4.64
C ARG A 135 -4.31 -17.68 4.14
N ALA A 136 -3.86 -16.60 4.79
CA ALA A 136 -2.59 -15.95 4.45
C ALA A 136 -1.39 -16.89 4.69
N LEU A 137 -1.41 -17.71 5.75
CA LEU A 137 -0.38 -18.71 6.02
C LEU A 137 -0.39 -19.82 4.96
N GLU A 138 -1.56 -20.34 4.62
CA GLU A 138 -1.73 -21.35 3.56
C GLU A 138 -1.15 -20.83 2.24
N ASN A 139 -1.50 -19.62 1.84
CA ASN A 139 -0.97 -18.99 0.63
C ASN A 139 0.56 -18.80 0.71
N LEU A 140 1.08 -18.34 1.85
CA LEU A 140 2.51 -18.11 2.05
C LEU A 140 3.33 -19.39 1.91
N THR A 141 2.81 -20.52 2.39
CA THR A 141 3.51 -21.80 2.43
C THR A 141 3.16 -22.72 1.25
N ALA A 142 2.34 -22.27 0.30
CA ALA A 142 1.89 -23.05 -0.85
C ALA A 142 3.05 -23.50 -1.76
N ASP A 143 4.10 -22.69 -1.88
CA ASP A 143 5.33 -23.04 -2.60
C ASP A 143 6.52 -22.94 -1.64
N PRO A 144 6.94 -24.07 -1.05
CA PRO A 144 8.00 -24.08 -0.04
C PRO A 144 9.39 -23.69 -0.59
N GLU A 145 9.62 -23.81 -1.90
CA GLU A 145 10.88 -23.45 -2.54
C GLU A 145 10.97 -21.95 -2.86
N ARG A 146 9.86 -21.24 -2.82
CA ARG A 146 9.81 -19.80 -3.11
C ARG A 146 10.53 -19.01 -2.03
N GLU A 147 11.32 -18.02 -2.42
CA GLU A 147 12.00 -17.11 -1.50
C GLU A 147 10.98 -16.29 -0.69
N VAL A 148 11.13 -16.28 0.64
CA VAL A 148 10.20 -15.61 1.55
C VAL A 148 10.00 -14.13 1.21
N GLY A 149 11.06 -13.46 0.75
CA GLY A 149 11.00 -12.06 0.35
C GLY A 149 10.12 -11.83 -0.88
N LEU A 150 10.04 -12.76 -1.83
CA LEU A 150 9.15 -12.70 -2.99
C LEU A 150 7.72 -13.06 -2.60
N ALA A 151 7.54 -14.12 -1.81
CA ALA A 151 6.23 -14.53 -1.34
C ALA A 151 5.53 -13.42 -0.55
N LEU A 152 6.24 -12.67 0.31
CA LEU A 152 5.69 -11.53 1.06
C LEU A 152 5.30 -10.33 0.18
N LEU A 153 5.90 -10.17 -1.00
CA LEU A 153 5.54 -9.08 -1.94
C LEU A 153 4.33 -9.41 -2.80
N ASP A 154 4.03 -10.69 -2.95
CA ASP A 154 2.91 -11.15 -3.77
C ASP A 154 1.58 -10.83 -3.08
N GLN A 155 0.82 -9.94 -3.71
CA GLN A 155 -0.48 -9.51 -3.17
C GLN A 155 -1.53 -10.62 -3.17
N ARG A 156 -1.30 -11.73 -3.89
CA ARG A 156 -2.14 -12.94 -3.87
C ARG A 156 -1.90 -13.77 -2.61
N VAL A 157 -0.73 -13.65 -1.99
CA VAL A 157 -0.40 -14.31 -0.72
C VAL A 157 -1.08 -13.59 0.44
N LEU A 158 -0.79 -12.30 0.58
CA LEU A 158 -1.43 -11.39 1.54
C LEU A 158 -1.35 -9.96 0.99
N ALA A 159 -2.46 -9.23 1.02
CA ALA A 159 -2.51 -7.90 0.46
C ALA A 159 -2.05 -6.83 1.46
N GLY A 160 -1.36 -5.81 0.93
CA GLY A 160 -0.92 -4.64 1.69
C GLY A 160 0.58 -4.53 1.92
N VAL A 161 1.32 -5.65 2.03
CA VAL A 161 2.79 -5.64 2.18
C VAL A 161 3.47 -5.11 0.93
N GLY A 162 4.40 -4.19 1.12
CA GLY A 162 5.29 -3.72 0.06
C GLY A 162 6.76 -3.89 0.44
N ASN A 163 7.62 -3.16 -0.26
CA ASN A 163 9.07 -3.37 -0.14
C ASN A 163 9.64 -2.96 1.23
N VAL A 164 9.05 -1.96 1.89
CA VAL A 164 9.47 -1.57 3.25
C VAL A 164 9.14 -2.70 4.21
N TYR A 165 7.86 -3.08 4.31
CA TYR A 165 7.44 -4.14 5.23
C TYR A 165 8.14 -5.47 4.94
N ARG A 166 8.30 -5.87 3.68
CA ARG A 166 9.05 -7.09 3.35
C ARG A 166 10.43 -7.13 4.00
N ASN A 167 11.23 -6.06 3.82
CA ASN A 167 12.58 -5.99 4.38
C ASN A 167 12.56 -6.01 5.91
N GLU A 168 11.67 -5.25 6.51
CA GLU A 168 11.55 -5.12 7.96
C GLU A 168 11.03 -6.41 8.62
N LEU A 169 10.07 -7.09 8.00
CA LEU A 169 9.56 -8.39 8.45
C LEU A 169 10.65 -9.45 8.44
N CYS A 170 11.39 -9.58 7.34
CA CYS A 170 12.50 -10.52 7.24
C CYS A 170 13.58 -10.23 8.32
N TYR A 171 13.91 -8.95 8.56
CA TYR A 171 14.86 -8.58 9.60
C TYR A 171 14.35 -8.92 11.01
N LEU A 172 13.12 -8.54 11.32
CA LEU A 172 12.55 -8.76 12.66
C LEU A 172 12.41 -10.25 12.99
N ARG A 173 12.16 -11.07 11.96
CA ARG A 173 12.12 -12.53 12.06
C ARG A 173 13.49 -13.21 12.01
N GLY A 174 14.56 -12.47 11.72
CA GLY A 174 15.89 -13.01 11.61
C GLY A 174 16.14 -13.88 10.36
N VAL A 175 15.32 -13.72 9.33
CA VAL A 175 15.34 -14.54 8.10
C VAL A 175 15.91 -13.75 6.94
N LEU A 176 16.81 -14.36 6.15
CA LEU A 176 17.25 -13.77 4.89
C LEU A 176 16.06 -13.69 3.90
N PRO A 177 15.88 -12.57 3.17
CA PRO A 177 14.81 -12.46 2.18
C PRO A 177 14.86 -13.50 1.06
N THR A 178 16.02 -14.08 0.80
CA THR A 178 16.26 -15.13 -0.21
C THR A 178 16.13 -16.55 0.32
N ARG A 179 15.77 -16.72 1.59
CA ARG A 179 15.56 -18.06 2.17
C ARG A 179 14.27 -18.66 1.62
N PRO A 180 14.26 -19.94 1.19
CA PRO A 180 13.03 -20.65 0.85
C PRO A 180 12.05 -20.67 2.02
N ILE A 181 10.76 -20.46 1.74
CA ILE A 181 9.73 -20.40 2.80
C ILE A 181 9.63 -21.71 3.58
N GLY A 182 9.89 -22.85 2.95
CA GLY A 182 9.92 -24.17 3.60
C GLY A 182 11.01 -24.35 4.65
N GLU A 183 12.06 -23.48 4.63
CA GLU A 183 13.13 -23.45 5.62
C GLU A 183 12.91 -22.39 6.72
N VAL A 184 11.81 -21.67 6.67
CA VAL A 184 11.50 -20.63 7.66
C VAL A 184 10.83 -21.23 8.87
N ASP A 185 11.48 -21.14 10.02
CA ASP A 185 10.90 -21.57 11.29
C ASP A 185 9.70 -20.70 11.67
N HIS A 186 8.57 -21.35 11.98
CA HIS A 186 7.37 -20.68 12.44
C HIS A 186 6.87 -19.58 11.47
N PRO A 187 6.52 -19.94 10.20
CA PRO A 187 6.04 -18.95 9.21
C PRO A 187 4.75 -18.23 9.65
N GLU A 188 3.93 -18.84 10.53
CA GLU A 188 2.75 -18.19 11.13
C GLU A 188 3.10 -16.92 11.90
N LYS A 189 4.29 -16.87 12.50
CA LYS A 189 4.78 -15.65 13.21
C LYS A 189 5.16 -14.53 12.23
N MET A 190 5.44 -14.84 10.96
CA MET A 190 5.66 -13.83 9.92
C MET A 190 4.33 -13.14 9.59
N ILE A 191 3.26 -13.92 9.42
CA ILE A 191 1.90 -13.44 9.16
C ILE A 191 1.39 -12.58 10.32
N ASP A 192 1.50 -13.07 11.56
CA ASP A 192 1.11 -12.33 12.77
C ASP A 192 1.86 -10.99 12.88
N LEU A 193 3.17 -11.00 12.64
CA LEU A 193 4.00 -9.81 12.70
C LEU A 193 3.62 -8.80 11.60
N ALA A 194 3.34 -9.28 10.37
CA ALA A 194 2.90 -8.43 9.27
C ALA A 194 1.61 -7.69 9.61
N HIS A 195 0.62 -8.42 10.12
CA HIS A 195 -0.65 -7.84 10.54
C HIS A 195 -0.45 -6.82 11.68
N ARG A 196 0.26 -7.16 12.74
CA ARG A 196 0.50 -6.25 13.86
C ARG A 196 1.22 -4.97 13.45
N LEU A 197 2.24 -5.07 12.59
CA LEU A 197 3.01 -3.91 12.15
C LEU A 197 2.17 -2.97 11.28
N ILE A 198 1.40 -3.51 10.35
CA ILE A 198 0.60 -2.66 9.44
C ILE A 198 -0.56 -2.00 10.21
N VAL A 199 -1.21 -2.71 11.14
CA VAL A 199 -2.26 -2.17 12.02
C VAL A 199 -1.69 -1.06 12.91
N ALA A 200 -0.49 -1.22 13.46
CA ALA A 200 0.15 -0.20 14.29
C ALA A 200 0.51 1.08 13.52
N ASN A 201 0.61 1.01 12.19
CA ASN A 201 0.98 2.13 11.33
C ASN A 201 -0.18 2.74 10.53
N LYS A 202 -1.33 2.09 10.43
CA LYS A 202 -2.44 2.48 9.54
C LYS A 202 -2.95 3.92 9.73
N ASP A 203 -2.83 4.45 10.93
CA ASP A 203 -3.27 5.82 11.27
C ASP A 203 -2.09 6.81 11.38
N ARG A 204 -0.84 6.35 11.14
CA ARG A 204 0.35 7.20 11.26
C ARG A 204 0.68 7.92 9.96
N VAL A 205 1.13 9.18 10.07
CA VAL A 205 1.68 9.92 8.92
C VAL A 205 3.03 9.32 8.52
N ASP A 206 3.89 9.13 9.52
CA ASP A 206 5.22 8.55 9.34
C ASP A 206 5.22 7.12 9.90
N ARG A 207 5.50 6.17 9.03
CA ARG A 207 5.63 4.75 9.37
C ARG A 207 6.83 4.54 10.28
N THR A 208 6.70 3.61 11.22
CA THR A 208 7.82 3.13 12.01
C THR A 208 7.72 1.62 12.24
N THR A 209 8.82 0.92 12.09
CA THR A 209 8.97 -0.51 12.41
C THR A 209 9.81 -0.71 13.67
N THR A 210 10.56 0.31 14.07
CA THR A 210 11.36 0.32 15.32
C THR A 210 10.55 0.71 16.55
N GLY A 211 9.34 1.26 16.35
CA GLY A 211 8.53 1.82 17.43
C GLY A 211 8.95 3.23 17.85
N THR A 212 10.05 3.78 17.32
CA THR A 212 10.46 5.16 17.60
C THR A 212 9.74 6.14 16.70
N LEU A 213 9.36 7.29 17.25
CA LEU A 213 8.71 8.39 16.50
C LEU A 213 9.71 9.46 16.05
N ARG A 214 10.93 9.41 16.57
CA ARG A 214 12.01 10.34 16.23
C ARG A 214 13.29 9.54 15.98
N GLY A 215 14.06 9.93 14.95
CA GLY A 215 15.31 9.26 14.59
C GLY A 215 15.13 8.15 13.56
N THR A 216 15.67 6.96 13.83
CA THR A 216 15.67 5.84 12.86
C THR A 216 14.37 5.04 12.99
N THR A 217 13.49 5.14 12.01
CA THR A 217 12.17 4.52 11.97
C THR A 217 12.18 3.09 11.41
N ASP A 218 13.24 2.72 10.68
CA ASP A 218 13.38 1.42 10.04
C ASP A 218 14.62 0.68 10.57
N TRP A 219 14.52 -0.66 10.65
CA TRP A 219 15.64 -1.49 11.08
C TRP A 219 16.70 -1.64 9.99
N VAL A 220 16.29 -1.94 8.77
CA VAL A 220 17.21 -2.21 7.64
C VAL A 220 16.86 -1.43 6.38
N TYR A 221 15.59 -1.13 6.13
CA TYR A 221 15.17 -0.48 4.90
C TYR A 221 15.83 0.89 4.72
N GLY A 222 16.45 1.12 3.53
CA GLY A 222 17.15 2.37 3.23
C GLY A 222 18.43 2.61 4.04
N ARG A 223 18.93 1.60 4.79
CA ARG A 223 20.08 1.75 5.69
C ARG A 223 21.34 1.03 5.24
N ALA A 224 21.51 0.82 3.92
CA ALA A 224 22.72 0.22 3.38
C ALA A 224 23.99 0.91 3.91
N GLY A 225 24.99 0.13 4.32
CA GLY A 225 26.26 0.59 4.86
C GLY A 225 26.21 1.17 6.28
N LYS A 226 25.02 1.44 6.84
CA LYS A 226 24.88 1.89 8.24
C LYS A 226 24.96 0.71 9.21
N PRO A 227 25.36 0.92 10.46
CA PRO A 227 25.40 -0.14 11.46
C PRO A 227 24.00 -0.67 11.78
N CYS A 228 23.88 -1.98 11.90
CA CYS A 228 22.68 -2.64 12.39
C CYS A 228 22.37 -2.17 13.82
N LEU A 229 21.13 -1.83 14.10
CA LEU A 229 20.70 -1.35 15.44
C LEU A 229 20.77 -2.43 16.52
N ARG A 230 20.89 -3.72 16.14
CA ARG A 230 20.95 -4.86 17.07
C ARG A 230 22.40 -5.31 17.34
N CYS A 231 23.21 -5.49 16.27
CA CYS A 231 24.54 -6.10 16.39
C CYS A 231 25.71 -5.21 15.90
N GLY A 232 25.44 -4.01 15.35
CA GLY A 232 26.47 -3.09 14.85
C GLY A 232 27.03 -3.41 13.47
N THR A 233 26.78 -4.61 12.92
CA THR A 233 27.28 -5.01 11.59
C THR A 233 26.66 -4.14 10.49
N LYS A 234 27.42 -3.79 9.46
CA LYS A 234 26.92 -2.98 8.35
C LYS A 234 25.81 -3.70 7.58
N ILE A 235 24.68 -3.01 7.41
CA ILE A 235 23.54 -3.47 6.58
C ILE A 235 24.01 -3.60 5.13
N LYS A 236 23.70 -4.73 4.52
CA LYS A 236 23.92 -4.99 3.10
C LYS A 236 22.73 -4.56 2.27
N ARG A 237 22.95 -4.32 0.98
CA ARG A 237 21.93 -4.06 -0.04
C ARG A 237 22.18 -4.97 -1.23
N GLY A 238 21.13 -5.49 -1.82
CA GLY A 238 21.09 -6.22 -3.07
C GLY A 238 19.79 -5.98 -3.78
N MET A 239 19.51 -6.79 -4.79
CA MET A 239 18.26 -6.75 -5.56
C MET A 239 17.59 -8.12 -5.46
N LEU A 240 16.25 -8.13 -5.39
CA LEU A 240 15.43 -9.33 -5.38
C LEU A 240 14.15 -9.07 -6.17
N GLY A 241 13.81 -9.95 -7.09
CA GLY A 241 12.63 -9.91 -7.95
C GLY A 241 12.47 -11.20 -8.73
N GLU A 242 11.26 -11.49 -9.20
CA GLU A 242 10.98 -12.68 -10.03
C GLU A 242 11.56 -12.54 -11.46
N SER A 243 11.81 -11.31 -11.88
CA SER A 243 12.42 -10.98 -13.17
C SER A 243 13.26 -9.71 -13.06
N ASP A 244 14.11 -9.44 -14.05
CA ASP A 244 14.93 -8.22 -14.11
C ASP A 244 14.09 -6.93 -14.09
N LEU A 245 12.84 -6.99 -14.56
CA LEU A 245 11.91 -5.84 -14.57
C LEU A 245 11.26 -5.59 -13.20
N GLU A 246 11.28 -6.58 -12.32
CA GLU A 246 10.63 -6.54 -10.99
C GLU A 246 11.62 -6.44 -9.84
N LEU A 247 12.89 -6.26 -10.15
CA LEU A 247 13.94 -6.12 -9.13
C LEU A 247 13.63 -4.97 -8.16
N ARG A 248 13.70 -5.30 -6.86
CA ARG A 248 13.51 -4.35 -5.76
C ARG A 248 14.71 -4.34 -4.84
N ASP A 249 15.06 -3.15 -4.37
CA ASP A 249 16.07 -2.99 -3.34
C ASP A 249 15.76 -3.86 -2.12
N THR A 250 16.71 -4.68 -1.75
CA THR A 250 16.62 -5.60 -0.61
C THR A 250 17.72 -5.29 0.38
N TYR A 251 17.36 -5.13 1.65
CA TYR A 251 18.27 -4.75 2.72
C TYR A 251 18.26 -5.82 3.80
N TRP A 252 19.46 -6.19 4.30
CA TRP A 252 19.58 -7.18 5.38
C TRP A 252 20.83 -6.99 6.23
N CYS A 253 20.76 -7.47 7.47
CA CYS A 253 21.93 -7.62 8.32
C CYS A 253 22.50 -9.04 8.16
N PRO A 254 23.74 -9.21 7.67
CA PRO A 254 24.30 -10.56 7.40
C PRO A 254 24.62 -11.37 8.67
N VAL A 255 24.47 -10.80 9.85
CA VAL A 255 24.65 -11.47 11.14
C VAL A 255 23.33 -11.78 11.82
N CYS A 256 22.34 -10.88 11.71
CA CYS A 256 21.04 -11.07 12.38
C CYS A 256 20.03 -11.87 11.54
N GLN A 257 20.28 -12.05 10.25
CA GLN A 257 19.42 -12.77 9.32
C GLN A 257 20.21 -13.91 8.69
N THR A 258 19.70 -15.11 8.87
CA THR A 258 20.34 -16.35 8.38
C THR A 258 19.37 -17.16 7.53
#